data_d60966eaf8554cd9a74399d5c586e1f5
#
_entry.id   d60966eaf8554cd9a74399d5c586e1f5
#
_cell.length_a   1.000
_cell.length_b   1.000
_cell.length_c   1.000
_cell.angle_alpha   90.00
_cell.angle_beta   90.00
_cell.angle_gamma   90.00
#
_symmetry.space_group_name_H-M   'P 1'
#
loop_
_entity.id
_entity.type
_entity.pdbx_description
1 polymer ?
#
loop_
_entity_poly.entity_id
_entity_poly.type
_entity_poly.pdbx_seq_one_letter_code
_entity_poly.pdbx_strand_id
1 'polypeptide(L)'
;LIEHLKKEGHQVEIISFPQYGQKSAGPVEEYLNGLYGTAEEVGPYRASILYAVDRFVAAFKIRQWLDDGKIVIANRYVASNMGHQGGKIKDPEARKKFFAWNDDLEYNIFRIPRPDLNIILHMPSDIAQTLVDKKGHREYLAGAKRDIHEDDLRHLQNAEEAYLEISRTFPNFELVECVEGGNLLPIEAIHKKVWEVVLARLK
;
A
#
# COMPACT_ATOMS: atom_id res chain seq x y z
N LEU A 1 -11.81 2.60 11.42
CA LEU A 1 -12.06 1.17 11.26
C LEU A 1 -11.66 0.37 12.51
N ILE A 2 -10.42 0.49 13.00
CA ILE A 2 -9.89 -0.26 14.15
C ILE A 2 -10.79 -0.09 15.38
N GLU A 3 -11.09 1.14 15.77
CA GLU A 3 -11.95 1.43 16.91
C GLU A 3 -13.38 0.87 16.76
N HIS A 4 -13.88 0.82 15.52
CA HIS A 4 -15.18 0.23 15.23
C HIS A 4 -15.16 -1.29 15.42
N LEU A 5 -14.16 -1.97 14.84
CA LEU A 5 -13.99 -3.41 15.04
C LEU A 5 -13.82 -3.81 16.50
N LYS A 6 -13.05 -3.02 17.29
CA LYS A 6 -12.90 -3.25 18.73
C LYS A 6 -14.22 -3.08 19.49
N LYS A 7 -15.05 -2.10 19.12
CA LYS A 7 -16.38 -1.91 19.72
C LYS A 7 -17.32 -3.07 19.42
N GLU A 8 -17.17 -3.71 18.24
CA GLU A 8 -17.89 -4.93 17.87
C GLU A 8 -17.34 -6.20 18.54
N GLY A 9 -16.31 -6.07 19.41
CA GLY A 9 -15.76 -7.18 20.20
C GLY A 9 -14.61 -7.92 19.54
N HIS A 10 -14.11 -7.48 18.38
CA HIS A 10 -12.99 -8.11 17.70
C HIS A 10 -11.64 -7.73 18.35
N GLN A 11 -10.72 -8.70 18.42
CA GLN A 11 -9.32 -8.44 18.71
C GLN A 11 -8.63 -7.99 17.43
N VAL A 12 -8.04 -6.79 17.44
CA VAL A 12 -7.47 -6.17 16.23
C VAL A 12 -6.04 -5.74 16.47
N GLU A 13 -5.16 -6.15 15.57
CA GLU A 13 -3.78 -5.69 15.48
C GLU A 13 -3.59 -4.83 14.23
N ILE A 14 -2.65 -3.88 14.30
CA ILE A 14 -2.33 -3.01 13.18
C ILE A 14 -0.84 -3.06 12.88
N ILE A 15 -0.53 -3.04 11.59
CA ILE A 15 0.83 -2.89 11.11
C ILE A 15 0.84 -1.92 9.90
N SER A 16 1.90 -1.15 9.76
CA SER A 16 2.06 -0.22 8.63
C SER A 16 3.36 -0.53 7.89
N PHE A 17 3.32 -0.46 6.56
CA PHE A 17 4.48 -0.66 5.71
C PHE A 17 4.78 0.58 4.86
N PRO A 18 6.06 0.96 4.68
CA PRO A 18 7.25 0.37 5.35
C PRO A 18 7.21 0.58 6.86
N GLN A 19 7.88 -0.33 7.61
CA GLN A 19 8.02 -0.22 9.06
C GLN A 19 9.16 0.74 9.40
N TYR A 20 9.01 2.02 9.06
CA TYR A 20 10.02 3.04 9.29
C TYR A 20 10.60 2.99 10.72
N GLY A 21 11.92 3.15 10.82
CA GLY A 21 12.65 3.04 12.08
C GLY A 21 12.99 1.59 12.49
N GLN A 22 12.44 0.57 11.82
CA GLN A 22 12.86 -0.83 12.01
C GLN A 22 14.01 -1.18 11.09
N LYS A 23 14.87 -2.10 11.52
CA LYS A 23 16.03 -2.54 10.73
C LYS A 23 15.65 -3.10 9.36
N SER A 24 14.49 -3.75 9.25
CA SER A 24 13.96 -4.31 8.00
C SER A 24 13.59 -3.25 6.97
N ALA A 25 13.18 -2.06 7.41
CA ALA A 25 12.83 -0.93 6.55
C ALA A 25 14.05 -0.04 6.18
N GLY A 26 15.21 -0.23 6.80
CA GLY A 26 16.41 0.57 6.53
C GLY A 26 16.74 0.71 5.04
N PRO A 27 16.83 -0.39 4.26
CA PRO A 27 17.06 -0.30 2.82
C PRO A 27 15.97 0.46 2.05
N VAL A 28 14.73 0.44 2.52
CA VAL A 28 13.63 1.25 1.93
C VAL A 28 13.84 2.73 2.23
N GLU A 29 14.23 3.08 3.45
CA GLU A 29 14.51 4.46 3.86
C GLU A 29 15.68 5.03 3.05
N GLU A 30 16.76 4.27 2.90
CA GLU A 30 17.92 4.63 2.07
C GLU A 30 17.53 4.83 0.59
N TYR A 31 16.70 3.95 0.04
CA TYR A 31 16.16 4.09 -1.30
C TYR A 31 15.32 5.36 -1.46
N LEU A 32 14.40 5.64 -0.54
CA LEU A 32 13.55 6.83 -0.58
C LEU A 32 14.33 8.14 -0.43
N ASN A 33 15.48 8.09 0.24
CA ASN A 33 16.41 9.20 0.36
C ASN A 33 17.42 9.29 -0.81
N GLY A 34 17.29 8.43 -1.84
CA GLY A 34 18.10 8.48 -3.05
C GLY A 34 19.51 7.93 -2.92
N LEU A 35 19.85 7.21 -1.83
CA LEU A 35 21.19 6.63 -1.66
C LEU A 35 21.58 5.62 -2.74
N TYR A 36 20.59 4.98 -3.33
CA TYR A 36 20.79 3.97 -4.39
C TYR A 36 20.64 4.53 -5.81
N GLY A 37 20.51 5.85 -5.94
CA GLY A 37 20.21 6.55 -7.17
C GLY A 37 18.74 6.93 -7.32
N THR A 38 18.36 7.37 -8.50
CA THR A 38 16.99 7.77 -8.80
C THR A 38 16.04 6.58 -8.84
N ALA A 39 14.74 6.86 -8.75
CA ALA A 39 13.69 5.83 -8.85
C ALA A 39 13.74 5.07 -10.20
N GLU A 40 14.21 5.73 -11.27
CA GLU A 40 14.38 5.13 -12.60
C GLU A 40 15.61 4.21 -12.66
N GLU A 41 16.75 4.65 -12.11
CA GLU A 41 17.98 3.87 -12.08
C GLU A 41 17.85 2.59 -11.24
N VAL A 42 17.17 2.66 -10.09
CA VAL A 42 16.89 1.47 -9.27
C VAL A 42 15.90 0.55 -9.97
N GLY A 43 14.88 1.11 -10.58
CA GLY A 43 13.84 0.40 -11.31
C GLY A 43 12.86 -0.38 -10.44
N PRO A 44 11.72 -0.83 -11.02
CA PRO A 44 10.61 -1.38 -10.26
C PRO A 44 10.93 -2.71 -9.56
N TYR A 45 11.65 -3.60 -10.19
CA TYR A 45 11.96 -4.93 -9.64
C TYR A 45 12.87 -4.85 -8.41
N ARG A 46 13.98 -4.10 -8.49
CA ARG A 46 14.91 -3.96 -7.36
C ARG A 46 14.27 -3.22 -6.20
N ALA A 47 13.55 -2.13 -6.47
CA ALA A 47 12.81 -1.43 -5.43
C ALA A 47 11.79 -2.34 -4.74
N SER A 48 11.07 -3.18 -5.50
CA SER A 48 10.09 -4.12 -4.95
C SER A 48 10.69 -5.10 -3.94
N ILE A 49 11.91 -5.58 -4.19
CA ILE A 49 12.60 -6.50 -3.27
C ILE A 49 12.84 -5.83 -1.91
N LEU A 50 13.23 -4.55 -1.89
CA LEU A 50 13.47 -3.83 -0.64
C LEU A 50 12.20 -3.77 0.23
N TYR A 51 11.07 -3.44 -0.37
CA TYR A 51 9.77 -3.43 0.31
C TYR A 51 9.30 -4.84 0.71
N ALA A 52 9.57 -5.85 -0.12
CA ALA A 52 9.19 -7.22 0.16
C ALA A 52 9.95 -7.82 1.35
N VAL A 53 11.24 -7.48 1.52
CA VAL A 53 12.04 -7.91 2.67
C VAL A 53 11.46 -7.36 3.98
N ASP A 54 11.01 -6.13 4.02
CA ASP A 54 10.37 -5.55 5.20
C ASP A 54 9.09 -6.32 5.58
N ARG A 55 8.26 -6.67 4.59
CA ARG A 55 7.06 -7.51 4.83
C ARG A 55 7.40 -8.93 5.25
N PHE A 56 8.45 -9.51 4.66
CA PHE A 56 8.91 -10.85 5.05
C PHE A 56 9.28 -10.91 6.54
N VAL A 57 10.04 -9.93 7.02
CA VAL A 57 10.42 -9.86 8.44
C VAL A 57 9.19 -9.72 9.34
N ALA A 58 8.22 -8.90 8.94
CA ALA A 58 6.98 -8.70 9.69
C ALA A 58 6.04 -9.94 9.66
N ALA A 59 6.15 -10.78 8.63
CA ALA A 59 5.23 -11.90 8.42
C ALA A 59 5.21 -12.91 9.56
N PHE A 60 6.31 -13.07 10.30
CA PHE A 60 6.37 -13.95 11.48
C PHE A 60 5.41 -13.46 12.57
N LYS A 61 5.40 -12.15 12.84
CA LYS A 61 4.50 -11.54 13.82
C LYS A 61 3.05 -11.54 13.33
N ILE A 62 2.83 -11.28 12.04
CA ILE A 62 1.48 -11.31 11.44
C ILE A 62 0.89 -12.70 11.58
N ARG A 63 1.63 -13.78 11.30
CA ARG A 63 1.15 -15.16 11.45
C ARG A 63 0.75 -15.44 12.89
N GLN A 64 1.58 -15.06 13.86
CA GLN A 64 1.24 -15.24 15.27
C GLN A 64 -0.09 -14.58 15.62
N TRP A 65 -0.33 -13.36 15.17
CA TRP A 65 -1.59 -12.67 15.41
C TRP A 65 -2.79 -13.35 14.75
N LEU A 66 -2.60 -13.88 13.53
CA LEU A 66 -3.64 -14.64 12.83
C LEU A 66 -3.92 -15.98 13.53
N ASP A 67 -2.88 -16.68 13.98
CA ASP A 67 -2.99 -17.94 14.74
C ASP A 67 -3.69 -17.72 16.10
N ASP A 68 -3.52 -16.54 16.70
CA ASP A 68 -4.25 -16.10 17.90
C ASP A 68 -5.73 -15.73 17.60
N GLY A 69 -6.20 -15.83 16.35
CA GLY A 69 -7.56 -15.50 15.93
C GLY A 69 -7.85 -13.99 15.83
N LYS A 70 -6.82 -13.15 15.74
CA LYS A 70 -6.98 -11.71 15.65
C LYS A 70 -7.21 -11.25 14.21
N ILE A 71 -7.93 -10.14 14.05
CA ILE A 71 -7.99 -9.40 12.79
C ILE A 71 -6.72 -8.57 12.65
N VAL A 72 -6.03 -8.73 11.53
CA VAL A 72 -4.83 -7.93 11.24
C VAL A 72 -5.14 -6.92 10.16
N ILE A 73 -4.95 -5.64 10.47
CA ILE A 73 -5.08 -4.53 9.51
C ILE A 73 -3.69 -4.04 9.12
N ALA A 74 -3.34 -4.23 7.85
CA ALA A 74 -2.12 -3.68 7.28
C ALA A 74 -2.41 -2.36 6.56
N ASN A 75 -1.83 -1.26 7.05
CA ASN A 75 -1.80 -0.01 6.30
C ASN A 75 -0.68 -0.09 5.26
N ARG A 76 -1.05 -0.21 3.99
CA ARG A 76 -0.22 -0.61 2.85
C ARG A 76 0.26 -2.07 2.99
N TYR A 77 0.35 -2.77 1.88
CA TYR A 77 0.85 -4.15 1.80
C TYR A 77 1.37 -4.41 0.39
N VAL A 78 1.29 -5.64 -0.12
CA VAL A 78 1.78 -6.03 -1.46
C VAL A 78 1.16 -5.18 -2.57
N ALA A 79 -0.14 -4.87 -2.50
CA ALA A 79 -0.82 -4.01 -3.46
C ALA A 79 -0.16 -2.63 -3.62
N SER A 80 0.39 -2.07 -2.53
CA SER A 80 1.13 -0.80 -2.61
C SER A 80 2.42 -0.93 -3.42
N ASN A 81 3.10 -2.05 -3.31
CA ASN A 81 4.29 -2.33 -4.12
C ASN A 81 3.91 -2.48 -5.60
N MET A 82 2.87 -3.27 -5.89
CA MET A 82 2.33 -3.42 -7.25
C MET A 82 1.93 -2.07 -7.85
N GLY A 83 1.16 -1.24 -7.14
CA GLY A 83 0.67 0.04 -7.62
C GLY A 83 1.81 1.03 -7.92
N HIS A 84 2.67 1.29 -6.94
CA HIS A 84 3.74 2.29 -7.09
C HIS A 84 4.87 1.85 -8.01
N GLN A 85 5.29 0.60 -7.97
CA GLN A 85 6.37 0.12 -8.82
C GLN A 85 5.85 -0.31 -10.19
N GLY A 86 4.68 -0.93 -10.26
CA GLY A 86 4.02 -1.28 -11.52
C GLY A 86 3.63 -0.05 -12.35
N GLY A 87 3.22 1.04 -11.71
CA GLY A 87 2.94 2.30 -12.39
C GLY A 87 4.14 2.89 -13.15
N LYS A 88 5.38 2.50 -12.81
CA LYS A 88 6.58 2.89 -13.57
C LYS A 88 6.72 2.16 -14.91
N ILE A 89 5.99 1.06 -15.09
CA ILE A 89 6.07 0.22 -16.30
C ILE A 89 4.95 0.64 -17.25
N LYS A 90 5.32 1.29 -18.36
CA LYS A 90 4.35 1.86 -19.31
C LYS A 90 3.69 0.81 -20.19
N ASP A 91 4.45 -0.23 -20.56
CA ASP A 91 3.91 -1.33 -21.37
C ASP A 91 2.99 -2.23 -20.56
N PRO A 92 1.70 -2.40 -20.94
CA PRO A 92 0.72 -3.15 -20.15
C PRO A 92 1.09 -4.64 -19.98
N GLU A 93 1.67 -5.28 -21.00
CA GLU A 93 2.06 -6.68 -20.89
C GLU A 93 3.28 -6.87 -19.99
N ALA A 94 4.25 -5.94 -20.02
CA ALA A 94 5.36 -5.94 -19.08
C ALA A 94 4.87 -5.66 -17.64
N ARG A 95 3.91 -4.76 -17.47
CA ARG A 95 3.30 -4.47 -16.16
C ARG A 95 2.55 -5.67 -15.60
N LYS A 96 1.81 -6.39 -16.41
CA LYS A 96 1.14 -7.63 -16.02
C LYS A 96 2.14 -8.72 -15.60
N LYS A 97 3.24 -8.87 -16.32
CA LYS A 97 4.33 -9.78 -15.92
C LYS A 97 4.96 -9.36 -14.59
N PHE A 98 5.14 -8.06 -14.37
CA PHE A 98 5.64 -7.54 -13.11
C PHE A 98 4.68 -7.85 -11.95
N PHE A 99 3.37 -7.69 -12.14
CA PHE A 99 2.39 -8.04 -11.10
C PHE A 99 2.45 -9.52 -10.74
N ALA A 100 2.50 -10.41 -11.75
CA ALA A 100 2.63 -11.84 -11.53
C ALA A 100 3.93 -12.20 -10.80
N TRP A 101 5.05 -11.58 -11.18
CA TRP A 101 6.34 -11.77 -10.51
C TRP A 101 6.31 -11.28 -9.06
N ASN A 102 5.70 -10.12 -8.80
CA ASN A 102 5.62 -9.58 -7.44
C ASN A 102 4.71 -10.43 -6.54
N ASP A 103 3.62 -10.95 -7.06
CA ASP A 103 2.74 -11.90 -6.36
C ASP A 103 3.50 -13.18 -6.01
N ASP A 104 4.26 -13.75 -6.96
CA ASP A 104 5.07 -14.94 -6.76
C ASP A 104 6.18 -14.72 -5.72
N LEU A 105 6.92 -13.62 -5.82
CA LEU A 105 7.97 -13.27 -4.86
C LEU A 105 7.42 -13.23 -3.43
N GLU A 106 6.32 -12.54 -3.23
CA GLU A 106 5.82 -12.29 -1.89
C GLU A 106 5.03 -13.47 -1.30
N TYR A 107 4.15 -14.07 -2.09
CA TYR A 107 3.26 -15.10 -1.56
C TYR A 107 3.76 -16.53 -1.74
N ASN A 108 4.56 -16.82 -2.77
CA ASN A 108 5.08 -18.16 -3.00
C ASN A 108 6.52 -18.33 -2.48
N ILE A 109 7.41 -17.36 -2.75
CA ILE A 109 8.82 -17.43 -2.33
C ILE A 109 8.96 -17.01 -0.86
N PHE A 110 8.50 -15.81 -0.49
CA PHE A 110 8.57 -15.32 0.88
C PHE A 110 7.46 -15.88 1.77
N ARG A 111 6.41 -16.40 1.17
CA ARG A 111 5.26 -17.03 1.86
C ARG A 111 4.65 -16.13 2.93
N ILE A 112 4.59 -14.81 2.68
CA ILE A 112 3.89 -13.92 3.60
C ILE A 112 2.38 -14.20 3.58
N PRO A 113 1.62 -13.92 4.65
CA PRO A 113 0.17 -14.11 4.66
C PRO A 113 -0.52 -13.34 3.55
N ARG A 114 -1.39 -14.02 2.79
CA ARG A 114 -2.21 -13.39 1.75
C ARG A 114 -3.42 -12.72 2.41
N PRO A 115 -3.73 -11.46 2.08
CA PRO A 115 -4.91 -10.80 2.63
C PRO A 115 -6.22 -11.43 2.15
N ASP A 116 -7.19 -11.56 3.03
CA ASP A 116 -8.56 -11.97 2.69
C ASP A 116 -9.29 -10.85 1.95
N LEU A 117 -8.92 -9.59 2.21
CA LEU A 117 -9.49 -8.39 1.62
C LEU A 117 -8.42 -7.31 1.44
N ASN A 118 -8.36 -6.73 0.25
CA ASN A 118 -7.61 -5.51 -0.05
C ASN A 118 -8.59 -4.38 -0.34
N ILE A 119 -8.45 -3.27 0.35
CA ILE A 119 -9.26 -2.07 0.12
C ILE A 119 -8.37 -1.00 -0.50
N ILE A 120 -8.75 -0.54 -1.69
CA ILE A 120 -8.14 0.61 -2.34
C ILE A 120 -9.02 1.82 -2.09
N LEU A 121 -8.52 2.80 -1.35
CA LEU A 121 -9.15 4.09 -1.20
C LEU A 121 -8.83 4.92 -2.45
N HIS A 122 -9.73 4.89 -3.41
CA HIS A 122 -9.53 5.57 -4.69
C HIS A 122 -9.78 7.06 -4.58
N MET A 123 -8.84 7.81 -5.07
CA MET A 123 -8.87 9.26 -5.15
C MET A 123 -8.12 9.70 -6.40
N PRO A 124 -8.70 10.54 -7.27
CA PRO A 124 -8.00 11.11 -8.41
C PRO A 124 -6.69 11.76 -8.01
N SER A 125 -5.67 11.58 -8.83
CA SER A 125 -4.28 11.95 -8.51
C SER A 125 -4.10 13.46 -8.27
N ASP A 126 -4.87 14.32 -8.91
CA ASP A 126 -4.89 15.77 -8.69
C ASP A 126 -5.36 16.14 -7.28
N ILE A 127 -6.42 15.47 -6.80
CA ILE A 127 -6.91 15.64 -5.43
C ILE A 127 -5.91 15.05 -4.44
N ALA A 128 -5.36 13.85 -4.73
CA ALA A 128 -4.35 13.20 -3.90
C ALA A 128 -3.12 14.08 -3.70
N GLN A 129 -2.65 14.77 -4.74
CA GLN A 129 -1.50 15.67 -4.64
C GLN A 129 -1.76 16.83 -3.68
N THR A 130 -2.94 17.40 -3.68
CA THR A 130 -3.28 18.48 -2.74
C THR A 130 -3.23 18.05 -1.29
N LEU A 131 -3.48 16.76 -1.02
CA LEU A 131 -3.36 16.17 0.32
C LEU A 131 -1.91 15.87 0.70
N VAL A 132 -1.09 15.45 -0.27
CA VAL A 132 0.36 15.27 -0.04
C VAL A 132 1.00 16.60 0.36
N ASP A 133 0.65 17.69 -0.30
CA ASP A 133 1.17 19.04 -0.02
C ASP A 133 0.81 19.56 1.39
N LYS A 134 -0.29 19.04 1.96
CA LYS A 134 -0.73 19.37 3.32
C LYS A 134 -0.07 18.50 4.41
N LYS A 135 0.65 17.44 4.03
CA LYS A 135 1.34 16.58 5.01
C LYS A 135 2.51 17.33 5.66
N GLY A 136 2.61 17.18 6.99
CA GLY A 136 3.70 17.76 7.77
C GLY A 136 5.05 17.05 7.59
N HIS A 137 6.03 17.44 8.41
CA HIS A 137 7.37 16.85 8.46
C HIS A 137 7.33 15.33 8.69
N ARG A 138 8.23 14.60 8.00
CA ARG A 138 8.37 13.15 8.10
C ARG A 138 9.83 12.81 8.46
N GLU A 139 10.03 12.11 9.57
CA GLU A 139 11.33 11.81 10.12
C GLU A 139 12.25 11.03 9.16
N TYR A 140 11.68 10.11 8.35
CA TYR A 140 12.45 9.27 7.42
C TYR A 140 12.98 10.01 6.18
N LEU A 141 12.56 11.26 5.94
CA LEU A 141 12.97 12.05 4.77
C LEU A 141 14.24 12.89 5.01
N ALA A 142 14.95 12.69 6.10
CA ALA A 142 16.19 13.41 6.42
C ALA A 142 16.12 14.94 6.17
N GLY A 143 14.94 15.53 6.37
CA GLY A 143 14.69 16.97 6.17
C GLY A 143 14.11 17.37 4.81
N ALA A 144 13.97 16.46 3.86
CA ALA A 144 13.27 16.73 2.60
C ALA A 144 11.75 16.85 2.83
N LYS A 145 11.05 17.65 2.01
CA LYS A 145 9.58 17.79 2.10
C LYS A 145 8.84 16.60 1.48
N ARG A 146 9.44 15.95 0.47
CA ARG A 146 8.87 14.84 -0.32
C ARG A 146 9.93 13.78 -0.56
N ASP A 147 9.52 12.53 -0.72
CA ASP A 147 10.40 11.46 -1.17
C ASP A 147 10.55 11.47 -2.72
N ILE A 148 11.40 10.61 -3.26
CA ILE A 148 11.70 10.52 -4.69
C ILE A 148 10.48 10.18 -5.58
N HIS A 149 9.35 9.80 -5.01
CA HIS A 149 8.12 9.45 -5.72
C HIS A 149 7.05 10.54 -5.66
N GLU A 150 7.06 11.39 -4.62
CA GLU A 150 6.00 12.36 -4.37
C GLU A 150 6.17 13.68 -5.13
N ASP A 151 7.34 13.93 -5.71
CA ASP A 151 7.63 15.15 -6.48
C ASP A 151 7.04 15.10 -7.90
N ASP A 152 6.56 13.95 -8.37
CA ASP A 152 6.06 13.78 -9.73
C ASP A 152 4.57 13.42 -9.75
N LEU A 153 3.71 14.39 -10.15
CA LEU A 153 2.28 14.17 -10.40
C LEU A 153 2.07 12.99 -11.36
N ARG A 154 2.96 12.82 -12.34
CA ARG A 154 2.89 11.71 -13.29
C ARG A 154 3.08 10.37 -12.60
N HIS A 155 3.92 10.31 -11.54
CA HIS A 155 4.05 9.10 -10.74
C HIS A 155 2.73 8.76 -10.02
N LEU A 156 2.02 9.76 -9.48
CA LEU A 156 0.72 9.55 -8.83
C LEU A 156 -0.33 9.07 -9.83
N GLN A 157 -0.39 9.66 -11.03
CA GLN A 157 -1.28 9.24 -12.12
C GLN A 157 -1.01 7.80 -12.57
N ASN A 158 0.25 7.46 -12.78
CA ASN A 158 0.65 6.10 -13.16
C ASN A 158 0.34 5.08 -12.06
N ALA A 159 0.52 5.44 -10.80
CA ALA A 159 0.18 4.59 -9.67
C ALA A 159 -1.34 4.40 -9.55
N GLU A 160 -2.14 5.45 -9.73
CA GLU A 160 -3.60 5.39 -9.79
C GLU A 160 -4.06 4.40 -10.86
N GLU A 161 -3.55 4.52 -12.10
CA GLU A 161 -3.86 3.61 -13.20
C GLU A 161 -3.52 2.15 -12.84
N ALA A 162 -2.34 1.92 -12.25
CA ALA A 162 -1.92 0.60 -11.82
C ALA A 162 -2.82 0.02 -10.72
N TYR A 163 -3.25 0.82 -9.75
CA TYR A 163 -4.19 0.39 -8.71
C TYR A 163 -5.56 0.03 -9.29
N LEU A 164 -6.07 0.80 -10.25
CA LEU A 164 -7.32 0.48 -10.95
C LEU A 164 -7.21 -0.81 -11.78
N GLU A 165 -6.05 -1.07 -12.39
CA GLU A 165 -5.79 -2.33 -13.09
C GLU A 165 -5.75 -3.52 -12.11
N ILE A 166 -5.05 -3.39 -10.98
CA ILE A 166 -4.96 -4.40 -9.93
C ILE A 166 -6.36 -4.76 -9.41
N SER A 167 -7.20 -3.76 -9.10
CA SER A 167 -8.54 -3.98 -8.56
C SER A 167 -9.46 -4.76 -9.50
N ARG A 168 -9.20 -4.70 -10.82
CA ARG A 168 -9.97 -5.42 -11.84
C ARG A 168 -9.41 -6.81 -12.16
N THR A 169 -8.13 -7.02 -11.88
CA THR A 169 -7.38 -8.22 -12.30
C THR A 169 -7.27 -9.26 -11.20
N PHE A 170 -7.09 -8.82 -9.96
CA PHE A 170 -6.86 -9.71 -8.83
C PHE A 170 -8.12 -9.90 -7.97
N PRO A 171 -8.34 -11.10 -7.41
CA PRO A 171 -9.44 -11.34 -6.50
C PRO A 171 -9.22 -10.62 -5.15
N ASN A 172 -10.28 -10.49 -4.37
CA ASN A 172 -10.26 -9.90 -3.02
C ASN A 172 -9.82 -8.43 -2.97
N PHE A 173 -10.05 -7.68 -4.04
CA PHE A 173 -9.87 -6.24 -4.08
C PHE A 173 -11.22 -5.53 -4.15
N GLU A 174 -11.38 -4.52 -3.28
CA GLU A 174 -12.54 -3.64 -3.27
C GLU A 174 -12.07 -2.19 -3.43
N LEU A 175 -12.70 -1.49 -4.37
CA LEU A 175 -12.43 -0.08 -4.63
C LEU A 175 -13.44 0.77 -3.87
N VAL A 176 -12.97 1.61 -2.98
CA VAL A 176 -13.79 2.58 -2.24
C VAL A 176 -13.54 3.98 -2.78
N GLU A 177 -14.52 4.52 -3.50
CA GLU A 177 -14.46 5.89 -4.01
C GLU A 177 -14.50 6.90 -2.87
N CYS A 178 -13.45 7.70 -2.76
CA CYS A 178 -13.30 8.76 -1.76
C CYS A 178 -13.77 10.13 -2.24
N VAL A 179 -14.15 10.25 -3.51
CA VAL A 179 -14.58 11.50 -4.16
C VAL A 179 -15.98 11.32 -4.74
N GLU A 180 -16.82 12.34 -4.62
CA GLU A 180 -18.13 12.40 -5.23
C GLU A 180 -18.39 13.80 -5.76
N GLY A 181 -18.89 13.92 -7.01
CA GLY A 181 -19.09 15.23 -7.65
C GLY A 181 -17.83 16.10 -7.73
N GLY A 182 -16.64 15.50 -7.83
CA GLY A 182 -15.35 16.21 -7.84
C GLY A 182 -14.86 16.70 -6.46
N ASN A 183 -15.55 16.36 -5.38
CA ASN A 183 -15.18 16.77 -4.02
C ASN A 183 -14.79 15.57 -3.16
N LEU A 184 -13.76 15.76 -2.34
CA LEU A 184 -13.35 14.76 -1.36
C LEU A 184 -14.48 14.56 -0.32
N LEU A 185 -14.87 13.30 -0.11
CA LEU A 185 -15.86 12.94 0.89
C LEU A 185 -15.32 13.17 2.31
N PRO A 186 -16.20 13.49 3.27
CA PRO A 186 -15.85 13.51 4.69
C PRO A 186 -15.33 12.15 5.17
N ILE A 187 -14.44 12.16 6.15
CA ILE A 187 -13.83 10.94 6.72
C ILE A 187 -14.88 9.93 7.17
N GLU A 188 -15.97 10.40 7.76
CA GLU A 188 -17.10 9.58 8.25
C GLU A 188 -17.81 8.86 7.09
N ALA A 189 -17.98 9.54 5.95
CA ALA A 189 -18.60 8.94 4.77
C ALA A 189 -17.70 7.87 4.14
N ILE A 190 -16.40 8.14 4.02
CA ILE A 190 -15.42 7.14 3.55
C ILE A 190 -15.37 5.96 4.53
N HIS A 191 -15.35 6.24 5.85
CA HIS A 191 -15.36 5.20 6.87
C HIS A 191 -16.59 4.29 6.75
N LYS A 192 -17.79 4.85 6.51
CA LYS A 192 -19.01 4.08 6.31
C LYS A 192 -18.89 3.12 5.14
N LYS A 193 -18.40 3.60 3.98
CA LYS A 193 -18.16 2.75 2.79
C LYS A 193 -17.16 1.62 3.11
N VAL A 194 -16.04 1.93 3.77
CA VAL A 194 -15.05 0.92 4.20
C VAL A 194 -15.67 -0.09 5.16
N TRP A 195 -16.50 0.36 6.10
CA TRP A 195 -17.16 -0.52 7.05
C TRP A 195 -18.11 -1.50 6.37
N GLU A 196 -18.91 -1.05 5.41
CA GLU A 196 -19.84 -1.90 4.64
C GLU A 196 -19.09 -3.03 3.92
N VAL A 197 -17.92 -2.71 3.31
CA VAL A 197 -17.05 -3.69 2.65
C VAL A 197 -16.48 -4.71 3.64
N VAL A 198 -15.98 -4.24 4.78
CA VAL A 198 -15.41 -5.12 5.83
C VAL A 198 -16.47 -6.02 6.44
N LEU A 199 -17.64 -5.45 6.77
CA LEU A 199 -18.75 -6.21 7.37
C LEU A 199 -19.25 -7.35 6.46
N ALA A 200 -19.18 -7.18 5.15
CA ALA A 200 -19.53 -8.24 4.20
C ALA A 200 -18.56 -9.43 4.23
N ARG A 201 -17.33 -9.22 4.69
CA ARG A 201 -16.29 -10.27 4.83
C ARG A 201 -16.27 -10.93 6.21
N LEU A 202 -16.78 -10.26 7.24
CA LEU A 202 -16.84 -10.80 8.61
C LEU A 202 -18.02 -11.76 8.84
N LYS A 203 -18.96 -11.82 7.90
CA LYS A 203 -20.12 -12.74 7.90
C LYS A 203 -19.74 -14.08 7.27
#